data_cc8668f4bfca0d70ebe234631d3d38bf
#
_entry.id   cc8668f4bfca0d70ebe234631d3d38bf
#
_cell.length_a   1.000
_cell.length_b   1.000
_cell.length_c   1.000
_cell.angle_alpha   90.00
_cell.angle_beta   90.00
_cell.angle_gamma   90.00
#
_symmetry.space_group_name_H-M   'P 1'
#
loop_
_entity.id
_entity.type
_entity.pdbx_description
1 polymer ?
#
loop_
_entity_poly.entity_id
_entity_poly.type
_entity_poly.pdbx_seq_one_letter_code
_entity_poly.pdbx_strand_id
1 'polypeptide(L)'
;MVTLENVKDVSVKTKMSQAAYDASVGTGAQVAGITVGEELSVDTLLYLTMVHSACDACEVLAEFVGGTKENFVKMMNDWVKKVGCNDTNFTNPSGLHDDNHYTTARDMSKITLAALKNANFVKYSTTTEYEYKGYTLPHTNLMLHPGYVTYYYEYAQGIKTGSTEQAEYNVIVKASKDGYNYLAIVMKSPQQKIKNQSYLTKCSFVDAKSLFEWAFDSLKYTTIVAKDEVIGEVSVENGKDADTVALVAANDTNVIVPVGLDKSAVIIEIQEKILCV
;
A
#
# COMPACT_ATOMS: atom_id res chain seq x y z
N MET A 1 -4.27 -9.48 -2.08
CA MET A 1 -3.05 -10.20 -2.56
C MET A 1 -3.20 -11.71 -2.46
N VAL A 2 -3.56 -12.27 -1.30
CA VAL A 2 -3.73 -13.74 -1.16
C VAL A 2 -4.62 -14.31 -2.26
N THR A 3 -5.78 -13.71 -2.52
CA THR A 3 -6.68 -14.12 -3.62
C THR A 3 -5.95 -14.11 -4.98
N LEU A 4 -5.25 -13.02 -5.32
CA LEU A 4 -4.58 -12.86 -6.62
C LEU A 4 -3.37 -13.80 -6.82
N GLU A 5 -2.76 -14.28 -5.75
CA GLU A 5 -1.70 -15.29 -5.83
C GLU A 5 -2.25 -16.71 -5.99
N ASN A 6 -3.47 -16.97 -5.52
CA ASN A 6 -4.06 -18.31 -5.52
C ASN A 6 -5.09 -18.52 -6.65
N VAL A 7 -5.65 -17.45 -7.22
CA VAL A 7 -6.65 -17.53 -8.31
C VAL A 7 -6.06 -16.93 -9.58
N LYS A 8 -5.74 -17.79 -10.55
CA LYS A 8 -5.17 -17.37 -11.84
C LYS A 8 -6.23 -16.80 -12.78
N ASP A 9 -7.40 -17.41 -12.80
CA ASP A 9 -8.54 -16.98 -13.62
C ASP A 9 -9.60 -16.33 -12.73
N VAL A 10 -9.63 -15.01 -12.76
CA VAL A 10 -10.58 -14.22 -11.95
C VAL A 10 -12.02 -14.24 -12.49
N SER A 11 -12.25 -14.85 -13.67
CA SER A 11 -13.60 -15.03 -14.23
C SER A 11 -14.37 -16.18 -13.55
N VAL A 12 -13.67 -17.06 -12.81
CA VAL A 12 -14.31 -18.12 -12.04
C VAL A 12 -15.31 -17.54 -11.04
N LYS A 13 -16.40 -18.27 -10.84
CA LYS A 13 -17.49 -17.82 -9.98
C LYS A 13 -17.53 -18.60 -8.68
N THR A 14 -18.02 -17.94 -7.65
CA THR A 14 -18.31 -18.51 -6.34
C THR A 14 -19.62 -17.94 -5.81
N LYS A 15 -20.15 -18.52 -4.74
CA LYS A 15 -21.43 -18.15 -4.16
C LYS A 15 -21.27 -17.63 -2.75
N MET A 16 -22.13 -16.68 -2.38
CA MET A 16 -22.29 -16.25 -0.99
C MET A 16 -22.88 -17.41 -0.18
N SER A 17 -22.15 -17.90 0.80
CA SER A 17 -22.64 -18.86 1.79
C SER A 17 -23.45 -18.16 2.90
N GLN A 18 -24.23 -18.94 3.66
CA GLN A 18 -24.89 -18.40 4.86
C GLN A 18 -23.85 -17.92 5.88
N ALA A 19 -22.74 -18.64 6.07
CA ALA A 19 -21.69 -18.27 7.02
C ALA A 19 -20.99 -16.94 6.64
N ALA A 20 -20.65 -16.73 5.36
CA ALA A 20 -20.08 -15.47 4.89
C ALA A 20 -21.07 -14.29 5.04
N TYR A 21 -22.36 -14.55 4.79
CA TYR A 21 -23.44 -13.58 5.01
C TYR A 21 -23.52 -13.16 6.48
N ASP A 22 -23.62 -14.12 7.39
CA ASP A 22 -23.77 -13.87 8.83
C ASP A 22 -22.50 -13.21 9.44
N ALA A 23 -21.33 -13.44 8.84
CA ALA A 23 -20.08 -12.83 9.26
C ALA A 23 -19.93 -11.34 8.87
N SER A 24 -20.74 -10.84 7.94
CA SER A 24 -20.62 -9.47 7.42
C SER A 24 -21.91 -8.64 7.58
N VAL A 25 -23.05 -9.20 7.29
CA VAL A 25 -24.34 -8.47 7.30
C VAL A 25 -24.85 -8.31 8.74
N GLY A 26 -25.30 -7.08 9.07
CA GLY A 26 -25.78 -6.76 10.42
C GLY A 26 -24.69 -6.43 11.44
N THR A 27 -23.41 -6.49 11.06
CA THR A 27 -22.26 -6.15 11.93
C THR A 27 -21.95 -4.66 12.00
N GLY A 28 -22.65 -3.81 11.22
CA GLY A 28 -22.31 -2.41 11.01
C GLY A 28 -21.20 -2.18 9.96
N ALA A 29 -20.67 -3.27 9.38
CA ALA A 29 -19.70 -3.19 8.30
C ALA A 29 -20.32 -2.67 6.99
N GLN A 30 -19.50 -2.05 6.15
CA GLN A 30 -19.92 -1.70 4.79
C GLN A 30 -20.02 -2.97 3.94
N VAL A 31 -21.14 -3.15 3.26
CA VAL A 31 -21.45 -4.30 2.42
C VAL A 31 -21.96 -3.86 1.05
N ALA A 32 -21.75 -4.69 0.03
CA ALA A 32 -22.30 -4.49 -1.32
C ALA A 32 -23.75 -5.02 -1.47
N GLY A 33 -24.27 -5.68 -0.45
CA GLY A 33 -25.62 -6.30 -0.46
C GLY A 33 -25.65 -7.59 -1.29
N ILE A 34 -24.61 -8.42 -1.15
CA ILE A 34 -24.58 -9.75 -1.73
C ILE A 34 -25.51 -10.66 -0.93
N THR A 35 -26.40 -11.37 -1.62
CA THR A 35 -27.38 -12.24 -0.97
C THR A 35 -26.92 -13.70 -0.94
N VAL A 36 -27.39 -14.48 0.03
CA VAL A 36 -27.07 -15.91 0.16
C VAL A 36 -27.46 -16.65 -1.12
N GLY A 37 -26.52 -17.44 -1.64
CA GLY A 37 -26.66 -18.17 -2.89
C GLY A 37 -26.37 -17.35 -4.16
N GLU A 38 -26.20 -16.04 -4.06
CA GLU A 38 -25.82 -15.20 -5.20
C GLU A 38 -24.43 -15.59 -5.72
N GLU A 39 -24.33 -15.79 -7.02
CA GLU A 39 -23.12 -16.23 -7.68
C GLU A 39 -22.41 -15.05 -8.36
N LEU A 40 -21.16 -14.79 -7.97
CA LEU A 40 -20.34 -13.69 -8.46
C LEU A 40 -18.96 -14.20 -8.90
N SER A 41 -18.38 -13.53 -9.92
CA SER A 41 -17.01 -13.79 -10.30
C SER A 41 -16.02 -13.25 -9.24
N VAL A 42 -14.84 -13.86 -9.16
CA VAL A 42 -13.74 -13.35 -8.33
C VAL A 42 -13.37 -11.91 -8.75
N ASP A 43 -13.41 -11.60 -10.05
CA ASP A 43 -13.19 -10.23 -10.57
C ASP A 43 -14.18 -9.23 -9.96
N THR A 44 -15.48 -9.54 -9.97
CA THR A 44 -16.51 -8.69 -9.34
C THR A 44 -16.26 -8.53 -7.84
N LEU A 45 -15.98 -9.63 -7.13
CA LEU A 45 -15.71 -9.58 -5.69
C LEU A 45 -14.47 -8.74 -5.35
N LEU A 46 -13.42 -8.78 -6.19
CA LEU A 46 -12.23 -7.95 -6.02
C LEU A 46 -12.53 -6.45 -6.24
N TYR A 47 -13.35 -6.09 -7.22
CA TYR A 47 -13.81 -4.71 -7.39
C TYR A 47 -14.63 -4.24 -6.19
N LEU A 48 -15.59 -5.02 -5.73
CA LEU A 48 -16.41 -4.69 -4.56
C LEU A 48 -15.55 -4.50 -3.30
N THR A 49 -14.55 -5.37 -3.10
CA THR A 49 -13.60 -5.29 -1.99
C THR A 49 -12.74 -4.02 -2.06
N MET A 50 -12.19 -3.71 -3.22
CA MET A 50 -11.20 -2.62 -3.33
C MET A 50 -11.86 -1.25 -3.51
N VAL A 51 -12.87 -1.14 -4.36
CA VAL A 51 -13.54 0.12 -4.68
C VAL A 51 -14.51 0.50 -3.58
N HIS A 52 -15.45 -0.40 -3.26
CA HIS A 52 -16.52 -0.13 -2.31
C HIS A 52 -16.19 -0.51 -0.86
N SER A 53 -15.08 -1.20 -0.64
CA SER A 53 -14.71 -1.72 0.70
C SER A 53 -15.75 -2.70 1.28
N ALA A 54 -16.32 -3.55 0.43
CA ALA A 54 -17.41 -4.45 0.78
C ALA A 54 -16.91 -5.65 1.62
N CYS A 55 -17.31 -5.71 2.88
CA CYS A 55 -16.92 -6.77 3.81
C CYS A 55 -17.53 -8.12 3.45
N ASP A 56 -18.77 -8.13 2.92
CA ASP A 56 -19.43 -9.34 2.39
C ASP A 56 -18.62 -9.96 1.23
N ALA A 57 -18.07 -9.16 0.33
CA ALA A 57 -17.19 -9.64 -0.73
C ALA A 57 -15.87 -10.22 -0.17
N CYS A 58 -15.33 -9.63 0.91
CA CYS A 58 -14.13 -10.15 1.58
C CYS A 58 -14.36 -11.54 2.17
N GLU A 59 -15.50 -11.76 2.83
CA GLU A 59 -15.85 -13.06 3.42
C GLU A 59 -16.04 -14.14 2.35
N VAL A 60 -16.73 -13.82 1.23
CA VAL A 60 -16.89 -14.75 0.09
C VAL A 60 -15.53 -15.13 -0.50
N LEU A 61 -14.63 -14.16 -0.70
CA LEU A 61 -13.30 -14.44 -1.21
C LEU A 61 -12.48 -15.29 -0.25
N ALA A 62 -12.63 -15.06 1.06
CA ALA A 62 -11.93 -15.81 2.09
C ALA A 62 -12.35 -17.29 2.10
N GLU A 63 -13.64 -17.57 2.05
CA GLU A 63 -14.14 -18.95 1.96
C GLU A 63 -13.73 -19.62 0.65
N PHE A 64 -13.85 -18.92 -0.47
CA PHE A 64 -13.52 -19.49 -1.79
C PHE A 64 -12.05 -19.87 -1.89
N VAL A 65 -11.15 -19.02 -1.43
CA VAL A 65 -9.69 -19.23 -1.56
C VAL A 65 -9.14 -20.10 -0.44
N GLY A 66 -9.61 -19.88 0.78
CA GLY A 66 -9.13 -20.59 1.97
C GLY A 66 -9.83 -21.91 2.23
N GLY A 67 -10.99 -22.14 1.62
CA GLY A 67 -11.91 -23.22 2.01
C GLY A 67 -12.62 -22.92 3.34
N THR A 68 -11.95 -22.24 4.26
CA THR A 68 -12.52 -21.66 5.49
C THR A 68 -11.93 -20.27 5.73
N LYS A 69 -12.64 -19.45 6.51
CA LYS A 69 -12.18 -18.13 6.93
C LYS A 69 -10.87 -18.20 7.71
N GLU A 70 -10.76 -19.16 8.64
CA GLU A 70 -9.58 -19.35 9.48
C GLU A 70 -8.34 -19.69 8.65
N ASN A 71 -8.49 -20.57 7.65
CA ASN A 71 -7.40 -20.92 6.77
C ASN A 71 -6.98 -19.70 5.90
N PHE A 72 -7.95 -18.93 5.41
CA PHE A 72 -7.63 -17.71 4.67
C PHE A 72 -6.88 -16.68 5.52
N VAL A 73 -7.30 -16.48 6.78
CA VAL A 73 -6.59 -15.61 7.74
C VAL A 73 -5.16 -16.11 7.99
N LYS A 74 -5.00 -17.44 8.13
CA LYS A 74 -3.65 -18.03 8.19
C LYS A 74 -2.83 -17.70 6.95
N MET A 75 -3.40 -17.84 5.75
CA MET A 75 -2.72 -17.47 4.49
C MET A 75 -2.36 -15.99 4.45
N MET A 76 -3.22 -15.09 4.96
CA MET A 76 -2.92 -13.66 5.09
C MET A 76 -1.70 -13.43 5.98
N ASN A 77 -1.66 -14.04 7.17
CA ASN A 77 -0.55 -13.90 8.10
C ASN A 77 0.76 -14.52 7.58
N ASP A 78 0.69 -15.64 6.88
CA ASP A 78 1.85 -16.25 6.23
C ASP A 78 2.39 -15.34 5.11
N TRP A 79 1.49 -14.72 4.34
CA TRP A 79 1.88 -13.79 3.28
C TRP A 79 2.58 -12.54 3.81
N VAL A 80 2.06 -11.92 4.87
CA VAL A 80 2.69 -10.70 5.43
C VAL A 80 4.04 -11.00 6.08
N LYS A 81 4.23 -12.18 6.67
CA LYS A 81 5.54 -12.65 7.14
C LYS A 81 6.53 -12.79 5.99
N LYS A 82 6.09 -13.39 4.86
CA LYS A 82 6.90 -13.55 3.65
C LYS A 82 7.40 -12.20 3.09
N VAL A 83 6.61 -11.14 3.20
CA VAL A 83 7.03 -9.78 2.77
C VAL A 83 7.76 -8.99 3.86
N GLY A 84 8.08 -9.61 4.97
CA GLY A 84 8.95 -9.05 6.03
C GLY A 84 8.21 -8.16 7.03
N CYS A 85 6.91 -8.40 7.26
CA CYS A 85 6.13 -7.72 8.29
C CYS A 85 6.25 -8.47 9.62
N ASN A 86 6.77 -7.81 10.64
CA ASN A 86 6.98 -8.42 11.96
C ASN A 86 5.97 -7.92 13.01
N ASP A 87 5.32 -6.79 12.76
CA ASP A 87 4.40 -6.11 13.67
C ASP A 87 2.97 -6.08 13.10
N THR A 88 2.57 -7.18 12.44
CA THR A 88 1.26 -7.33 11.81
C THR A 88 0.65 -8.69 12.16
N ASN A 89 -0.61 -8.66 12.59
CA ASN A 89 -1.43 -9.84 12.77
C ASN A 89 -2.86 -9.58 12.31
N PHE A 90 -3.35 -10.39 11.40
CA PHE A 90 -4.74 -10.36 10.93
C PHE A 90 -5.56 -11.45 11.63
N THR A 91 -6.80 -11.10 12.01
CA THR A 91 -7.76 -12.02 12.64
C THR A 91 -8.99 -12.29 11.79
N ASN A 92 -9.20 -11.45 10.75
CA ASN A 92 -10.31 -11.57 9.82
C ASN A 92 -9.94 -10.98 8.44
N PRO A 93 -10.70 -11.31 7.37
CA PRO A 93 -10.40 -10.85 6.01
C PRO A 93 -10.91 -9.43 5.71
N SER A 94 -11.85 -8.91 6.51
CA SER A 94 -12.59 -7.68 6.23
C SER A 94 -12.01 -6.43 6.92
N GLY A 95 -11.16 -6.62 7.94
CA GLY A 95 -10.60 -5.52 8.74
C GLY A 95 -11.54 -5.01 9.83
N LEU A 96 -12.60 -5.75 10.17
CA LEU A 96 -13.40 -5.45 11.34
C LEU A 96 -12.54 -5.53 12.60
N HIS A 97 -12.88 -4.70 13.57
CA HIS A 97 -12.08 -4.58 14.79
C HIS A 97 -12.01 -5.90 15.58
N ASP A 98 -10.82 -6.19 16.03
CA ASP A 98 -10.47 -7.22 17.01
C ASP A 98 -9.19 -6.75 17.69
N ASP A 99 -9.07 -6.95 19.02
CA ASP A 99 -7.91 -6.47 19.77
C ASP A 99 -6.58 -7.09 19.30
N ASN A 100 -6.63 -8.27 18.69
CA ASN A 100 -5.48 -8.93 18.09
C ASN A 100 -5.28 -8.62 16.60
N HIS A 101 -6.11 -7.75 16.00
CA HIS A 101 -5.99 -7.30 14.62
C HIS A 101 -5.20 -6.01 14.57
N TYR A 102 -3.91 -6.09 14.35
CA TYR A 102 -3.01 -4.93 14.39
C TYR A 102 -1.99 -4.93 13.26
N THR A 103 -1.48 -3.74 12.99
CA THR A 103 -0.38 -3.50 12.03
C THR A 103 0.31 -2.18 12.35
N THR A 104 1.36 -1.85 11.60
CA THR A 104 2.06 -0.56 11.65
C THR A 104 2.09 0.10 10.27
N ALA A 105 2.31 1.42 10.23
CA ALA A 105 2.48 2.13 8.95
C ALA A 105 3.67 1.57 8.15
N ARG A 106 4.75 1.15 8.83
CA ARG A 106 5.92 0.52 8.21
C ARG A 106 5.56 -0.81 7.55
N ASP A 107 4.84 -1.68 8.23
CA ASP A 107 4.43 -2.97 7.66
C ASP A 107 3.40 -2.79 6.54
N MET A 108 2.44 -1.85 6.69
CA MET A 108 1.53 -1.51 5.61
C MET A 108 2.25 -0.95 4.38
N SER A 109 3.39 -0.26 4.54
CA SER A 109 4.21 0.15 3.39
C SER A 109 4.81 -1.04 2.65
N LYS A 110 5.35 -2.03 3.38
CA LYS A 110 5.89 -3.27 2.78
C LYS A 110 4.80 -4.05 2.04
N ILE A 111 3.64 -4.24 2.68
CA ILE A 111 2.46 -4.88 2.10
C ILE A 111 2.06 -4.18 0.80
N THR A 112 1.92 -2.86 0.84
CA THR A 112 1.48 -2.07 -0.32
C THR A 112 2.51 -2.09 -1.45
N LEU A 113 3.80 -1.91 -1.15
CA LEU A 113 4.86 -1.97 -2.16
C LEU A 113 4.96 -3.36 -2.81
N ALA A 114 4.75 -4.43 -2.05
CA ALA A 114 4.68 -5.79 -2.59
C ALA A 114 3.44 -5.95 -3.48
N ALA A 115 2.29 -5.45 -3.05
CA ALA A 115 1.03 -5.53 -3.79
C ALA A 115 1.07 -4.72 -5.11
N LEU A 116 1.68 -3.55 -5.12
CA LEU A 116 1.83 -2.69 -6.31
C LEU A 116 2.65 -3.32 -7.45
N LYS A 117 3.39 -4.41 -7.17
CA LYS A 117 4.06 -5.20 -8.22
C LYS A 117 3.10 -6.08 -9.02
N ASN A 118 1.88 -6.27 -8.55
CA ASN A 118 0.84 -7.05 -9.22
C ASN A 118 -0.09 -6.14 -10.02
N ALA A 119 -0.11 -6.28 -11.35
CA ALA A 119 -0.91 -5.43 -12.24
C ALA A 119 -2.42 -5.52 -11.95
N ASN A 120 -2.93 -6.69 -11.56
CA ASN A 120 -4.33 -6.84 -11.19
C ASN A 120 -4.65 -6.09 -9.88
N PHE A 121 -3.76 -6.13 -8.90
CA PHE A 121 -3.94 -5.31 -7.69
C PHE A 121 -4.01 -3.82 -8.05
N VAL A 122 -3.10 -3.34 -8.89
CA VAL A 122 -3.12 -1.94 -9.36
C VAL A 122 -4.46 -1.63 -10.05
N LYS A 123 -4.91 -2.48 -10.97
CA LYS A 123 -6.21 -2.34 -11.66
C LYS A 123 -7.36 -2.10 -10.67
N TYR A 124 -7.53 -2.99 -9.68
CA TYR A 124 -8.64 -2.89 -8.74
C TYR A 124 -8.49 -1.71 -7.78
N SER A 125 -7.28 -1.42 -7.32
CA SER A 125 -7.03 -0.38 -6.30
C SER A 125 -7.06 1.04 -6.86
N THR A 126 -6.91 1.23 -8.17
CA THR A 126 -6.93 2.55 -8.83
C THR A 126 -8.23 2.83 -9.57
N THR A 127 -9.16 1.88 -9.61
CA THR A 127 -10.50 2.07 -10.19
C THR A 127 -11.29 3.04 -9.32
N THR A 128 -11.82 4.11 -9.91
CA THR A 128 -12.50 5.18 -9.20
C THR A 128 -13.96 4.90 -8.89
N GLU A 129 -14.61 4.06 -9.69
CA GLU A 129 -16.00 3.66 -9.52
C GLU A 129 -16.25 2.29 -10.17
N TYR A 130 -17.26 1.57 -9.69
CA TYR A 130 -17.64 0.27 -10.21
C TYR A 130 -19.15 0.11 -10.27
N GLU A 131 -19.68 -0.35 -11.42
CA GLU A 131 -21.10 -0.60 -11.61
C GLU A 131 -21.49 -1.96 -11.02
N TYR A 132 -22.43 -1.96 -10.08
CA TYR A 132 -22.96 -3.18 -9.47
C TYR A 132 -24.46 -3.06 -9.18
N LYS A 133 -25.25 -4.03 -9.65
CA LYS A 133 -26.71 -4.08 -9.48
C LYS A 133 -27.42 -2.79 -9.91
N GLY A 134 -26.93 -2.10 -10.94
CA GLY A 134 -27.51 -0.85 -11.45
C GLY A 134 -27.14 0.39 -10.62
N TYR A 135 -26.21 0.28 -9.69
CA TYR A 135 -25.67 1.39 -8.92
C TYR A 135 -24.20 1.61 -9.25
N THR A 136 -23.82 2.88 -9.39
CA THR A 136 -22.41 3.28 -9.47
C THR A 136 -21.87 3.37 -8.06
N LEU A 137 -20.94 2.48 -7.69
CA LEU A 137 -20.28 2.46 -6.41
C LEU A 137 -18.95 3.23 -6.50
N PRO A 138 -18.82 4.39 -5.83
CA PRO A 138 -17.60 5.16 -5.87
C PRO A 138 -16.50 4.52 -5.00
N HIS A 139 -15.25 4.74 -5.36
CA HIS A 139 -14.12 4.39 -4.50
C HIS A 139 -14.17 5.17 -3.20
N THR A 140 -13.90 4.52 -2.08
CA THR A 140 -13.98 5.13 -0.74
C THR A 140 -12.92 6.20 -0.46
N ASN A 141 -11.86 6.27 -1.28
CA ASN A 141 -10.84 7.32 -1.17
C ASN A 141 -11.31 8.63 -1.80
N LEU A 142 -11.69 9.58 -0.96
CA LEU A 142 -12.22 10.88 -1.38
C LEU A 142 -11.19 11.76 -2.14
N MET A 143 -9.89 11.43 -2.08
CA MET A 143 -8.86 12.14 -2.83
C MET A 143 -8.96 11.90 -4.34
N LEU A 144 -9.70 10.87 -4.78
CA LEU A 144 -9.89 10.52 -6.19
C LEU A 144 -11.06 11.27 -6.86
N HIS A 145 -11.92 11.93 -6.07
CA HIS A 145 -13.17 12.49 -6.56
C HIS A 145 -13.16 14.03 -6.57
N PRO A 146 -13.18 14.68 -7.74
CA PRO A 146 -13.13 16.15 -7.86
C PRO A 146 -14.23 16.88 -7.08
N GLY A 147 -15.37 16.25 -6.86
CA GLY A 147 -16.49 16.82 -6.08
C GLY A 147 -16.16 17.04 -4.59
N TYR A 148 -15.17 16.37 -4.04
CA TYR A 148 -14.72 16.55 -2.65
C TYR A 148 -13.53 17.52 -2.59
N VAL A 149 -13.76 18.79 -2.91
CA VAL A 149 -12.73 19.83 -3.06
C VAL A 149 -11.70 19.87 -1.93
N THR A 150 -12.13 19.67 -0.68
CA THR A 150 -11.23 19.65 0.50
C THR A 150 -10.21 18.51 0.44
N TYR A 151 -10.56 17.37 -0.15
CA TYR A 151 -9.76 16.16 -0.14
C TYR A 151 -9.13 15.86 -1.49
N TYR A 152 -9.79 16.27 -2.58
CA TYR A 152 -9.33 15.96 -3.93
C TYR A 152 -7.87 16.34 -4.16
N TYR A 153 -7.14 15.41 -4.78
CA TYR A 153 -5.75 15.64 -5.19
C TYR A 153 -5.52 15.01 -6.56
N GLU A 154 -5.30 15.83 -7.55
CA GLU A 154 -5.24 15.41 -8.96
C GLU A 154 -4.17 14.34 -9.26
N TYR A 155 -3.11 14.27 -8.46
CA TYR A 155 -2.03 13.31 -8.61
C TYR A 155 -2.28 11.98 -7.85
N ALA A 156 -3.35 11.89 -7.06
CA ALA A 156 -3.67 10.71 -6.26
C ALA A 156 -4.12 9.53 -7.13
N GLN A 157 -3.67 8.31 -6.77
CA GLN A 157 -3.99 7.06 -7.44
C GLN A 157 -4.28 5.98 -6.39
N GLY A 158 -5.56 5.63 -6.21
CA GLY A 158 -5.98 4.60 -5.25
C GLY A 158 -5.58 4.98 -3.82
N ILE A 159 -5.29 4.11 -2.86
CA ILE A 159 -5.28 2.64 -2.97
C ILE A 159 -6.41 2.06 -2.12
N LYS A 160 -6.48 2.43 -0.81
CA LYS A 160 -7.49 1.90 0.11
C LYS A 160 -7.69 2.79 1.32
N THR A 161 -8.91 2.83 1.81
CA THR A 161 -9.29 3.45 3.09
C THR A 161 -9.75 2.39 4.08
N GLY A 162 -9.76 2.73 5.36
CA GLY A 162 -10.35 1.92 6.42
C GLY A 162 -10.74 2.79 7.60
N SER A 163 -11.83 2.45 8.27
CA SER A 163 -12.22 3.11 9.52
C SER A 163 -13.04 2.17 10.39
N THR A 164 -12.74 2.19 11.68
CA THR A 164 -13.56 1.64 12.77
C THR A 164 -13.55 2.66 13.89
N GLU A 165 -14.39 2.50 14.89
CA GLU A 165 -14.38 3.39 16.05
C GLU A 165 -13.01 3.40 16.74
N GLN A 166 -12.35 2.24 16.86
CA GLN A 166 -11.07 2.09 17.55
C GLN A 166 -9.87 2.49 16.69
N ALA A 167 -9.92 2.22 15.39
CA ALA A 167 -8.83 2.51 14.45
C ALA A 167 -8.92 3.93 13.87
N GLU A 168 -10.01 4.66 14.11
CA GLU A 168 -10.27 5.96 13.51
C GLU A 168 -10.16 5.91 11.96
N TYR A 169 -9.62 6.96 11.32
CA TYR A 169 -9.55 7.03 9.85
C TYR A 169 -8.16 6.69 9.34
N ASN A 170 -8.11 5.74 8.43
CA ASN A 170 -6.87 5.27 7.81
C ASN A 170 -6.96 5.44 6.29
N VAL A 171 -5.85 5.81 5.67
CA VAL A 171 -5.74 5.88 4.21
C VAL A 171 -4.36 5.47 3.73
N ILE A 172 -4.32 4.72 2.65
CA ILE A 172 -3.13 4.44 1.86
C ILE A 172 -3.38 5.04 0.48
N VAL A 173 -2.51 5.93 0.05
CA VAL A 173 -2.59 6.63 -1.24
C VAL A 173 -1.23 6.61 -1.92
N LYS A 174 -1.23 6.38 -3.23
CA LYS A 174 -0.09 6.66 -4.09
C LYS A 174 -0.35 7.98 -4.82
N ALA A 175 0.69 8.80 -5.02
CA ALA A 175 0.63 9.96 -5.89
C ALA A 175 1.79 9.95 -6.88
N SER A 176 1.51 10.41 -8.12
CA SER A 176 2.50 10.48 -9.20
C SER A 176 2.47 11.86 -9.84
N LYS A 177 3.62 12.55 -9.88
CA LYS A 177 3.79 13.87 -10.50
C LYS A 177 5.20 13.99 -11.07
N ASP A 178 5.33 14.43 -12.30
CA ASP A 178 6.61 14.74 -12.96
C ASP A 178 7.63 13.58 -12.89
N GLY A 179 7.17 12.33 -13.00
CA GLY A 179 8.01 11.12 -12.89
C GLY A 179 8.30 10.65 -11.47
N TYR A 180 8.01 11.45 -10.45
CA TYR A 180 8.12 11.05 -9.05
C TYR A 180 6.89 10.27 -8.61
N ASN A 181 7.11 9.25 -7.78
CA ASN A 181 6.07 8.42 -7.21
C ASN A 181 6.26 8.31 -5.70
N TYR A 182 5.27 8.73 -4.95
CA TYR A 182 5.26 8.63 -3.49
C TYR A 182 4.08 7.81 -2.99
N LEU A 183 4.27 7.18 -1.84
CA LEU A 183 3.24 6.43 -1.12
C LEU A 183 3.06 7.07 0.26
N ALA A 184 1.86 7.51 0.55
CA ALA A 184 1.48 8.00 1.88
C ALA A 184 0.63 6.94 2.60
N ILE A 185 0.96 6.69 3.87
CA ILE A 185 0.20 5.82 4.77
C ILE A 185 -0.09 6.62 6.02
N VAL A 186 -1.34 6.98 6.20
CA VAL A 186 -1.83 7.70 7.37
C VAL A 186 -2.75 6.77 8.14
N MET A 187 -2.43 6.53 9.40
CA MET A 187 -3.16 5.61 10.27
C MET A 187 -3.63 6.31 11.54
N LYS A 188 -4.78 5.88 12.04
CA LYS A 188 -5.38 6.37 13.28
C LYS A 188 -5.48 7.90 13.31
N SER A 189 -5.92 8.48 12.20
CA SER A 189 -6.08 9.93 12.07
C SER A 189 -7.50 10.33 12.49
N PRO A 190 -7.65 11.40 13.31
CA PRO A 190 -8.96 11.78 13.82
C PRO A 190 -9.83 12.43 12.75
N GLN A 191 -11.11 12.56 13.08
CA GLN A 191 -12.02 13.47 12.43
C GLN A 191 -12.17 14.73 13.29
N GLN A 192 -11.83 15.89 12.76
CA GLN A 192 -11.80 17.15 13.51
C GLN A 192 -12.58 18.26 12.80
N LYS A 193 -13.10 19.20 13.61
CA LYS A 193 -13.65 20.44 13.10
C LYS A 193 -12.49 21.42 12.84
N ILE A 194 -12.21 21.66 11.56
CA ILE A 194 -11.20 22.65 11.18
C ILE A 194 -11.84 24.05 11.31
N LYS A 195 -11.04 25.03 11.72
CA LYS A 195 -11.46 26.43 11.89
C LYS A 195 -12.18 26.94 10.65
N ASN A 196 -13.37 27.55 10.86
CA ASN A 196 -14.25 28.08 9.80
C ASN A 196 -14.98 27.04 8.96
N GLN A 197 -15.02 25.75 9.34
CA GLN A 197 -15.85 24.74 8.68
C GLN A 197 -17.03 24.34 9.56
N SER A 198 -18.17 24.06 8.93
CA SER A 198 -19.39 23.60 9.62
C SER A 198 -19.44 22.09 9.80
N TYR A 199 -18.57 21.35 9.15
CA TYR A 199 -18.51 19.89 9.14
C TYR A 199 -17.20 19.36 9.73
N LEU A 200 -17.21 18.09 10.13
CA LEU A 200 -16.02 17.38 10.58
C LEU A 200 -15.17 16.95 9.36
N THR A 201 -13.88 17.24 9.41
CA THR A 201 -12.92 16.88 8.37
C THR A 201 -12.21 15.57 8.73
N LYS A 202 -12.14 14.66 7.78
CA LYS A 202 -11.30 13.44 7.88
C LYS A 202 -9.84 13.83 7.66
N CYS A 203 -9.11 13.99 8.75
CA CYS A 203 -7.73 14.51 8.70
C CYS A 203 -6.78 13.61 7.93
N SER A 204 -7.03 12.30 7.85
CA SER A 204 -6.20 11.36 7.08
C SER A 204 -5.98 11.77 5.62
N PHE A 205 -6.99 12.32 4.95
CA PHE A 205 -6.85 12.80 3.57
C PHE A 205 -6.08 14.11 3.48
N VAL A 206 -6.31 15.03 4.43
CA VAL A 206 -5.60 16.31 4.49
C VAL A 206 -4.11 16.09 4.78
N ASP A 207 -3.80 15.22 5.73
CA ASP A 207 -2.43 14.86 6.09
C ASP A 207 -1.71 14.20 4.91
N ALA A 208 -2.38 13.25 4.22
CA ALA A 208 -1.81 12.60 3.04
C ALA A 208 -1.51 13.61 1.91
N LYS A 209 -2.43 14.55 1.65
CA LYS A 209 -2.23 15.62 0.67
C LYS A 209 -1.05 16.51 1.02
N SER A 210 -0.97 16.96 2.28
CA SER A 210 0.13 17.82 2.77
C SER A 210 1.48 17.11 2.67
N LEU A 211 1.54 15.80 2.98
CA LEU A 211 2.75 15.00 2.83
C LEU A 211 3.20 14.91 1.36
N PHE A 212 2.27 14.74 0.42
CA PHE A 212 2.60 14.72 -1.01
C PHE A 212 3.09 16.08 -1.51
N GLU A 213 2.39 17.17 -1.15
CA GLU A 213 2.80 18.52 -1.51
C GLU A 213 4.22 18.79 -1.00
N TRP A 214 4.48 18.51 0.26
CA TRP A 214 5.82 18.60 0.83
C TRP A 214 6.85 17.75 0.08
N ALA A 215 6.53 16.48 -0.22
CA ALA A 215 7.48 15.58 -0.87
C ALA A 215 7.82 16.02 -2.30
N PHE A 216 6.82 16.44 -3.08
CA PHE A 216 7.05 16.92 -4.45
C PHE A 216 7.83 18.23 -4.51
N ASP A 217 7.66 19.10 -3.51
CA ASP A 217 8.36 20.39 -3.45
C ASP A 217 9.76 20.25 -2.84
N SER A 218 9.93 19.38 -1.85
CA SER A 218 11.13 19.35 -1.01
C SER A 218 12.10 18.22 -1.33
N LEU A 219 11.69 17.21 -2.11
CA LEU A 219 12.54 16.06 -2.43
C LEU A 219 12.90 16.05 -3.92
N LYS A 220 14.17 15.78 -4.21
CA LYS A 220 14.68 15.70 -5.61
C LYS A 220 15.52 14.45 -5.82
N TYR A 221 15.43 13.91 -7.02
CA TYR A 221 16.32 12.85 -7.49
C TYR A 221 17.69 13.49 -7.76
N THR A 222 18.70 13.04 -7.02
CA THR A 222 20.03 13.65 -7.06
C THR A 222 21.08 12.57 -7.21
N THR A 223 22.03 12.77 -8.13
CA THR A 223 23.22 11.95 -8.25
C THR A 223 24.15 12.24 -7.08
N ILE A 224 24.30 11.27 -6.16
CA ILE A 224 25.18 11.37 -4.99
C ILE A 224 26.61 10.99 -5.36
N VAL A 225 26.78 9.94 -6.16
CA VAL A 225 28.06 9.49 -6.69
C VAL A 225 27.87 9.33 -8.20
N ALA A 226 28.75 9.97 -8.95
CA ALA A 226 28.74 9.86 -10.42
C ALA A 226 29.51 8.61 -10.86
N LYS A 227 29.16 8.08 -12.03
CA LYS A 227 29.96 7.02 -12.67
C LYS A 227 31.40 7.49 -12.83
N ASP A 228 32.35 6.55 -12.62
CA ASP A 228 33.79 6.76 -12.69
C ASP A 228 34.35 7.73 -11.61
N GLU A 229 33.54 8.20 -10.67
CA GLU A 229 33.98 8.97 -9.51
C GLU A 229 34.77 8.05 -8.54
N VAL A 230 35.93 8.51 -8.06
CA VAL A 230 36.73 7.80 -7.08
C VAL A 230 36.04 7.90 -5.71
N ILE A 231 35.66 6.77 -5.16
CA ILE A 231 34.89 6.68 -3.90
C ILE A 231 35.75 6.20 -2.71
N GLY A 232 36.99 5.76 -2.95
CA GLY A 232 37.91 5.34 -1.93
C GLY A 232 39.06 4.54 -2.51
N GLU A 233 39.89 3.98 -1.63
CA GLU A 233 40.99 3.10 -1.97
C GLU A 233 40.94 1.83 -1.13
N VAL A 234 41.35 0.71 -1.68
CA VAL A 234 41.52 -0.56 -0.96
C VAL A 234 42.95 -1.10 -1.10
N SER A 235 43.42 -1.73 -0.04
CA SER A 235 44.72 -2.38 -0.06
C SER A 235 44.71 -3.64 -0.92
N VAL A 236 45.83 -3.91 -1.61
CA VAL A 236 46.02 -5.10 -2.43
C VAL A 236 47.15 -5.94 -1.82
N GLU A 237 46.82 -7.16 -1.41
CA GLU A 237 47.84 -8.11 -0.96
C GLU A 237 48.57 -8.74 -2.16
N ASN A 238 49.91 -8.74 -2.10
CA ASN A 238 50.80 -9.23 -3.15
C ASN A 238 50.74 -8.48 -4.49
N GLY A 239 50.34 -7.19 -4.46
CA GLY A 239 50.36 -6.34 -5.64
C GLY A 239 51.79 -6.17 -6.17
N LYS A 240 51.99 -6.30 -7.49
CA LYS A 240 53.33 -6.22 -8.11
C LYS A 240 53.79 -4.76 -8.23
N ASP A 241 52.88 -3.82 -8.49
CA ASP A 241 53.23 -2.45 -8.84
C ASP A 241 52.51 -1.39 -7.96
N ALA A 242 51.62 -1.81 -7.06
CA ALA A 242 50.89 -0.92 -6.14
C ALA A 242 50.38 -1.66 -4.91
N ASP A 243 50.39 -0.99 -3.77
CA ASP A 243 49.88 -1.50 -2.49
C ASP A 243 48.38 -1.14 -2.29
N THR A 244 47.87 -0.23 -3.11
CA THR A 244 46.47 0.19 -3.09
C THR A 244 45.89 0.32 -4.49
N VAL A 245 44.57 0.17 -4.61
CA VAL A 245 43.81 0.39 -5.86
C VAL A 245 42.62 1.33 -5.57
N ALA A 246 42.46 2.35 -6.41
CA ALA A 246 41.33 3.23 -6.33
C ALA A 246 40.02 2.49 -6.70
N LEU A 247 39.00 2.68 -5.88
CA LEU A 247 37.65 2.22 -6.17
C LEU A 247 36.87 3.34 -6.88
N VAL A 248 36.35 3.00 -8.03
CA VAL A 248 35.48 3.91 -8.80
C VAL A 248 34.05 3.40 -8.88
N ALA A 249 33.08 4.30 -8.88
CA ALA A 249 31.68 3.94 -9.04
C ALA A 249 31.42 3.37 -10.44
N ALA A 250 30.86 2.18 -10.53
CA ALA A 250 30.53 1.53 -11.80
C ALA A 250 29.37 2.22 -12.55
N ASN A 251 28.47 2.87 -11.82
CA ASN A 251 27.30 3.57 -12.35
C ASN A 251 26.97 4.79 -11.48
N ASP A 252 26.16 5.70 -12.03
CA ASP A 252 25.55 6.77 -11.23
C ASP A 252 24.71 6.20 -10.10
N THR A 253 24.94 6.69 -8.89
CA THR A 253 24.08 6.40 -7.72
C THR A 253 23.13 7.57 -7.51
N ASN A 254 21.88 7.35 -7.88
CA ASN A 254 20.82 8.35 -7.76
C ASN A 254 19.90 8.03 -6.60
N VAL A 255 19.64 9.00 -5.73
CA VAL A 255 18.75 8.87 -4.57
C VAL A 255 17.80 10.06 -4.47
N ILE A 256 16.66 9.87 -3.83
CA ILE A 256 15.74 10.96 -3.49
C ILE A 256 16.20 11.58 -2.18
N VAL A 257 16.55 12.85 -2.21
CA VAL A 257 17.06 13.60 -1.06
C VAL A 257 16.39 14.97 -0.95
N PRO A 258 16.43 15.60 0.23
CA PRO A 258 15.97 16.99 0.37
C PRO A 258 16.69 17.93 -0.58
N VAL A 259 15.96 18.90 -1.12
CA VAL A 259 16.53 19.99 -1.93
C VAL A 259 17.56 20.75 -1.08
N GLY A 260 18.76 20.96 -1.66
CA GLY A 260 19.85 21.65 -0.97
C GLY A 260 20.64 20.78 0.01
N LEU A 261 20.49 19.44 -0.07
CA LEU A 261 21.37 18.55 0.68
C LEU A 261 22.85 18.82 0.33
N ASP A 262 23.65 19.06 1.36
CA ASP A 262 25.10 19.11 1.21
C ASP A 262 25.63 17.67 0.96
N LYS A 263 26.23 17.46 -0.21
CA LYS A 263 26.82 16.15 -0.57
C LYS A 263 27.91 15.69 0.40
N SER A 264 28.57 16.62 1.09
CA SER A 264 29.59 16.28 2.10
C SER A 264 29.01 15.54 3.32
N ALA A 265 27.69 15.62 3.52
CA ALA A 265 26.98 14.87 4.57
C ALA A 265 26.72 13.39 4.20
N VAL A 266 27.00 12.99 2.95
CA VAL A 266 26.82 11.60 2.50
C VAL A 266 28.00 10.75 2.95
N ILE A 267 27.71 9.70 3.69
CA ILE A 267 28.71 8.73 4.13
C ILE A 267 28.69 7.56 3.16
N ILE A 268 29.85 7.24 2.57
CA ILE A 268 30.05 6.08 1.72
C ILE A 268 30.76 5.03 2.57
N GLU A 269 30.09 3.93 2.87
CA GLU A 269 30.69 2.77 3.54
C GLU A 269 31.14 1.76 2.50
N ILE A 270 32.45 1.47 2.51
CA ILE A 270 33.05 0.45 1.64
C ILE A 270 33.17 -0.84 2.45
N GLN A 271 32.50 -1.91 2.00
CA GLN A 271 32.77 -3.25 2.54
C GLN A 271 34.04 -3.78 1.89
N GLU A 272 35.11 -3.81 2.67
CA GLU A 272 36.40 -4.37 2.21
C GLU A 272 36.25 -5.85 1.86
N LYS A 273 36.45 -6.19 0.57
CA LYS A 273 36.84 -7.52 0.15
C LYS A 273 38.32 -7.43 -0.28
N ILE A 274 39.19 -8.05 0.47
CA ILE A 274 40.59 -8.22 0.07
C ILE A 274 40.58 -9.07 -1.20
N LEU A 275 41.02 -8.49 -2.32
CA LEU A 275 41.27 -9.22 -3.56
C LEU A 275 42.72 -9.75 -3.46
N CYS A 276 42.84 -11.05 -3.24
CA CYS A 276 44.12 -11.75 -3.51
C CYS A 276 44.21 -11.95 -5.03
N VAL A 277 45.26 -11.42 -5.65
CA VAL A 277 45.62 -11.69 -7.05
C VAL A 277 46.69 -12.80 -7.06
#